data_9be805fabe1e8cca1038d33a4ec3eb74
#
_entry.id   9be805fabe1e8cca1038d33a4ec3eb74
#
_cell.length_a   1.000
_cell.length_b   1.000
_cell.length_c   1.000
_cell.angle_alpha   90.00
_cell.angle_beta   90.00
_cell.angle_gamma   90.00
#
_symmetry.space_group_name_H-M   'P 1'
#
loop_
_entity.id
_entity.type
_entity.pdbx_description
1 polymer ?
#
loop_
_entity_poly.entity_id
_entity_poly.type
_entity_poly.pdbx_seq_one_letter_code
_entity_poly.pdbx_strand_id
1 'polypeptide(L)'
;MRILVTGGAGFIGSQYVRTLLTGGYAGYEDTAVTVLDKLTYAGNLANLDPVAGRFEFVRGDICDGELLREVLPGHDAVLNFAAETHVDRSIAGAAEFVTSNVTGVQVLLDGCLRAGIPRVVHVSTDEVYGSIASGSWTEAAPLDPNSPYSAAKAGGDLLALAYARTHGVNVSITRCCNNYGPYQYPEKVIPLFATNLLDGKPVPLYGDGLNVRSWIHVDDHCRGIQLVLEHGEPGRVYNIDGDDELSNRELTAAILEVCGASWDMVVPVTDRKGHDRRYSLDDSLLRSMGYAPQVPFGDGLKAAIEWYAGNRDWWEPLHRPAPPVRAGS
;
A
#
# COMPACT_ATOMS: atom_id res chain seq x y z
N MET A 1 -7.76 -23.42 -2.28
CA MET A 1 -6.49 -22.71 -2.04
C MET A 1 -6.55 -22.05 -0.66
N ARG A 2 -5.42 -21.97 0.07
CA ARG A 2 -5.32 -21.25 1.33
C ARG A 2 -4.30 -20.11 1.17
N ILE A 3 -4.71 -18.88 1.43
CA ILE A 3 -3.88 -17.68 1.28
C ILE A 3 -3.70 -16.98 2.63
N LEU A 4 -2.44 -16.72 3.00
CA LEU A 4 -2.11 -15.82 4.10
C LEU A 4 -1.91 -14.40 3.57
N VAL A 5 -2.65 -13.43 4.10
CA VAL A 5 -2.53 -12.01 3.79
C VAL A 5 -1.99 -11.27 5.02
N THR A 6 -0.73 -10.86 4.97
CA THR A 6 -0.14 -10.05 6.06
C THR A 6 -0.42 -8.58 5.81
N GLY A 7 -0.67 -7.80 6.87
CA GLY A 7 -1.12 -6.41 6.71
C GLY A 7 -2.53 -6.30 6.13
N GLY A 8 -3.34 -7.38 6.28
CA GLY A 8 -4.66 -7.48 5.67
C GLY A 8 -5.74 -6.62 6.33
N ALA A 9 -5.50 -6.01 7.48
CA ALA A 9 -6.38 -4.98 8.07
C ALA A 9 -6.01 -3.55 7.64
N GLY A 10 -4.92 -3.37 6.88
CA GLY A 10 -4.54 -2.10 6.25
C GLY A 10 -5.40 -1.76 5.03
N PHE A 11 -5.14 -0.62 4.40
CA PHE A 11 -5.91 -0.11 3.25
C PHE A 11 -5.90 -1.09 2.06
N ILE A 12 -4.73 -1.37 1.48
CA ILE A 12 -4.61 -2.20 0.26
C ILE A 12 -4.91 -3.68 0.58
N GLY A 13 -4.33 -4.20 1.68
CA GLY A 13 -4.54 -5.59 2.09
C GLY A 13 -6.00 -5.93 2.34
N SER A 14 -6.76 -5.04 3.02
CA SER A 14 -8.18 -5.26 3.27
C SER A 14 -9.01 -5.18 1.98
N GLN A 15 -8.65 -4.31 1.03
CA GLN A 15 -9.31 -4.29 -0.28
C GLN A 15 -9.09 -5.61 -1.02
N TYR A 16 -7.85 -6.12 -1.03
CA TYR A 16 -7.56 -7.42 -1.64
C TYR A 16 -8.40 -8.54 -1.00
N VAL A 17 -8.44 -8.61 0.34
CA VAL A 17 -9.23 -9.60 1.08
C VAL A 17 -10.73 -9.49 0.76
N ARG A 18 -11.29 -8.28 0.76
CA ARG A 18 -12.71 -8.06 0.42
C ARG A 18 -13.01 -8.53 -1.01
N THR A 19 -12.20 -8.11 -1.99
CA THR A 19 -12.40 -8.50 -3.39
C THR A 19 -12.33 -10.02 -3.57
N LEU A 20 -11.32 -10.66 -2.98
CA LEU A 20 -11.14 -12.11 -3.03
C LEU A 20 -12.36 -12.85 -2.44
N LEU A 21 -12.80 -12.47 -1.24
CA LEU A 21 -13.89 -13.14 -0.53
C LEU A 21 -15.28 -12.81 -1.10
N THR A 22 -15.43 -11.76 -1.90
CA THR A 22 -16.70 -11.45 -2.60
C THR A 22 -16.77 -12.02 -4.02
N GLY A 23 -15.78 -12.83 -4.43
CA GLY A 23 -15.77 -13.48 -5.76
C GLY A 23 -15.28 -12.56 -6.88
N GLY A 24 -14.50 -11.52 -6.55
CA GLY A 24 -13.96 -10.58 -7.54
C GLY A 24 -12.81 -11.16 -8.39
N TYR A 25 -12.28 -12.33 -8.02
CA TYR A 25 -11.24 -13.03 -8.79
C TYR A 25 -11.73 -14.42 -9.21
N ALA A 26 -11.91 -14.60 -10.52
CA ALA A 26 -12.42 -15.84 -11.07
C ALA A 26 -11.49 -17.04 -10.78
N GLY A 27 -12.05 -18.15 -10.33
CA GLY A 27 -11.31 -19.35 -9.95
C GLY A 27 -10.77 -19.35 -8.51
N TYR A 28 -11.08 -18.30 -7.72
CA TYR A 28 -10.65 -18.17 -6.32
C TYR A 28 -11.82 -18.17 -5.32
N GLU A 29 -13.03 -18.54 -5.77
CA GLU A 29 -14.27 -18.48 -4.99
C GLU A 29 -14.22 -19.33 -3.70
N ASP A 30 -13.52 -20.46 -3.74
CA ASP A 30 -13.34 -21.41 -2.62
C ASP A 30 -12.05 -21.20 -1.84
N THR A 31 -11.46 -19.98 -1.91
CA THR A 31 -10.21 -19.68 -1.22
C THR A 31 -10.45 -19.43 0.26
N ALA A 32 -9.74 -20.17 1.11
CA ALA A 32 -9.66 -19.90 2.56
C ALA A 32 -8.60 -18.80 2.78
N VAL A 33 -8.97 -17.78 3.54
CA VAL A 33 -8.09 -16.62 3.82
C VAL A 33 -7.77 -16.55 5.30
N THR A 34 -6.48 -16.47 5.61
CA THR A 34 -5.99 -16.06 6.93
C THR A 34 -5.41 -14.64 6.81
N VAL A 35 -5.86 -13.74 7.67
CA VAL A 35 -5.35 -12.36 7.79
C VAL A 35 -4.43 -12.27 8.99
N LEU A 36 -3.17 -11.92 8.79
CA LEU A 36 -2.21 -11.61 9.85
C LEU A 36 -1.97 -10.11 9.90
N ASP A 37 -2.30 -9.46 11.02
CA ASP A 37 -2.07 -8.03 11.21
C ASP A 37 -1.78 -7.71 12.68
N LYS A 38 -0.81 -6.84 12.95
CA LYS A 38 -0.51 -6.43 14.32
C LYS A 38 -1.39 -5.30 14.84
N LEU A 39 -2.21 -4.71 13.95
CA LEU A 39 -3.11 -3.61 14.24
C LEU A 39 -2.36 -2.38 14.80
N THR A 40 -1.40 -1.87 14.02
CA THR A 40 -0.80 -0.56 14.27
C THR A 40 -1.81 0.55 13.99
N TYR A 41 -1.37 1.79 13.99
CA TYR A 41 -2.27 2.94 13.81
C TYR A 41 -3.10 2.91 12.52
N ALA A 42 -2.57 2.32 11.44
CA ALA A 42 -3.25 2.21 10.14
C ALA A 42 -3.98 0.87 9.91
N GLY A 43 -3.75 -0.13 10.77
CA GLY A 43 -4.47 -1.40 10.76
C GLY A 43 -5.81 -1.27 11.49
N ASN A 44 -6.91 -1.43 10.75
CA ASN A 44 -8.27 -1.29 11.29
C ASN A 44 -9.14 -2.48 10.86
N LEU A 45 -9.60 -3.27 11.82
CA LEU A 45 -10.47 -4.42 11.54
C LEU A 45 -11.80 -4.03 10.89
N ALA A 46 -12.31 -2.82 11.14
CA ALA A 46 -13.50 -2.31 10.46
C ALA A 46 -13.37 -2.27 8.93
N ASN A 47 -12.13 -2.28 8.40
CA ASN A 47 -11.89 -2.41 6.96
C ASN A 47 -12.35 -3.76 6.40
N LEU A 48 -12.52 -4.77 7.26
CA LEU A 48 -12.92 -6.14 6.91
C LEU A 48 -14.36 -6.46 7.30
N ASP A 49 -15.11 -5.53 7.91
CA ASP A 49 -16.51 -5.74 8.31
C ASP A 49 -17.41 -6.26 7.17
N PRO A 50 -17.26 -5.81 5.89
CA PRO A 50 -18.07 -6.33 4.80
C PRO A 50 -17.91 -7.84 4.54
N VAL A 51 -16.83 -8.44 5.03
CA VAL A 51 -16.54 -9.88 4.88
C VAL A 51 -16.32 -10.58 6.21
N ALA A 52 -16.83 -10.00 7.30
CA ALA A 52 -16.70 -10.56 8.63
C ALA A 52 -17.19 -12.02 8.70
N GLY A 53 -16.45 -12.86 9.40
CA GLY A 53 -16.74 -14.31 9.54
C GLY A 53 -16.37 -15.17 8.33
N ARG A 54 -15.77 -14.60 7.26
CA ARG A 54 -15.34 -15.33 6.07
C ARG A 54 -13.83 -15.54 5.98
N PHE A 55 -13.07 -15.11 6.96
CA PHE A 55 -11.63 -15.25 7.08
C PHE A 55 -11.23 -15.59 8.51
N GLU A 56 -10.06 -16.19 8.68
CA GLU A 56 -9.41 -16.35 9.96
C GLU A 56 -8.55 -15.12 10.26
N PHE A 57 -8.68 -14.56 11.47
CA PHE A 57 -7.86 -13.41 11.88
C PHE A 57 -6.83 -13.83 12.92
N VAL A 58 -5.56 -13.55 12.65
CA VAL A 58 -4.44 -13.73 13.57
C VAL A 58 -3.85 -12.35 13.90
N ARG A 59 -3.92 -11.96 15.17
CA ARG A 59 -3.24 -10.73 15.61
C ARG A 59 -1.78 -11.04 15.87
N GLY A 60 -0.88 -10.45 15.06
CA GLY A 60 0.56 -10.69 15.22
C GLY A 60 1.43 -9.85 14.31
N ASP A 61 2.72 -9.89 14.58
CA ASP A 61 3.76 -9.19 13.84
C ASP A 61 4.51 -10.14 12.91
N ILE A 62 4.81 -9.73 11.68
CA ILE A 62 5.67 -10.49 10.76
C ILE A 62 7.11 -10.63 11.26
N CYS A 63 7.51 -9.85 12.27
CA CYS A 63 8.79 -10.00 12.97
C CYS A 63 8.80 -11.16 13.97
N ASP A 64 7.65 -11.73 14.32
CA ASP A 64 7.54 -12.86 15.26
C ASP A 64 7.72 -14.20 14.53
N GLY A 65 8.95 -14.69 14.55
CA GLY A 65 9.28 -15.96 13.89
C GLY A 65 8.66 -17.20 14.55
N GLU A 66 8.30 -17.15 15.84
CA GLU A 66 7.58 -18.26 16.51
C GLU A 66 6.13 -18.32 16.00
N LEU A 67 5.43 -17.19 16.00
CA LEU A 67 4.09 -17.09 15.45
C LEU A 67 4.04 -17.53 13.99
N LEU A 68 5.01 -17.12 13.16
CA LEU A 68 5.04 -17.50 11.76
C LEU A 68 5.26 -19.01 11.56
N ARG A 69 5.97 -19.71 12.46
CA ARG A 69 6.08 -21.18 12.42
C ARG A 69 4.76 -21.88 12.66
N GLU A 70 3.84 -21.28 13.40
CA GLU A 70 2.51 -21.82 13.66
C GLU A 70 1.53 -21.49 12.54
N VAL A 71 1.61 -20.24 12.01
CA VAL A 71 0.61 -19.72 11.06
C VAL A 71 0.89 -20.14 9.61
N LEU A 72 2.15 -20.17 9.17
CA LEU A 72 2.49 -20.42 7.75
C LEU A 72 2.16 -21.85 7.24
N PRO A 73 2.34 -22.92 8.00
CA PRO A 73 2.12 -24.27 7.47
C PRO A 73 0.74 -24.48 6.84
N GLY A 74 0.73 -25.10 5.66
CA GLY A 74 -0.50 -25.44 4.94
C GLY A 74 -1.12 -24.31 4.14
N HIS A 75 -0.47 -23.14 4.03
CA HIS A 75 -0.85 -22.12 3.07
C HIS A 75 -0.20 -22.38 1.70
N ASP A 76 -0.96 -22.13 0.64
CA ASP A 76 -0.52 -22.26 -0.74
C ASP A 76 0.16 -20.98 -1.22
N ALA A 77 -0.20 -19.83 -0.65
CA ALA A 77 0.38 -18.54 -1.00
C ALA A 77 0.44 -17.57 0.20
N VAL A 78 1.40 -16.66 0.15
CA VAL A 78 1.53 -15.52 1.06
C VAL A 78 1.56 -14.23 0.25
N LEU A 79 0.68 -13.29 0.61
CA LEU A 79 0.67 -11.92 0.08
C LEU A 79 1.09 -10.98 1.20
N ASN A 80 2.26 -10.34 1.03
CA ASN A 80 2.82 -9.49 2.07
C ASN A 80 2.51 -8.01 1.81
N PHE A 81 1.46 -7.49 2.46
CA PHE A 81 1.14 -6.08 2.52
C PHE A 81 1.63 -5.41 3.82
N ALA A 82 2.11 -6.19 4.79
CA ALA A 82 2.55 -5.65 6.06
C ALA A 82 3.76 -4.72 5.88
N ALA A 83 3.60 -3.45 6.24
CA ALA A 83 4.64 -2.42 6.15
C ALA A 83 4.29 -1.20 7.01
N GLU A 84 5.30 -0.49 7.48
CA GLU A 84 5.17 0.93 7.86
C GLU A 84 5.31 1.80 6.61
N THR A 85 4.38 2.79 6.40
CA THR A 85 4.21 3.41 5.08
C THR A 85 4.19 4.95 5.04
N HIS A 86 4.31 5.65 6.17
CA HIS A 86 4.19 7.11 6.20
C HIS A 86 5.55 7.79 6.14
N VAL A 87 5.86 8.48 5.03
CA VAL A 87 7.17 9.12 4.79
C VAL A 87 7.53 10.11 5.89
N ASP A 88 6.63 11.02 6.28
CA ASP A 88 6.94 12.03 7.32
C ASP A 88 7.24 11.39 8.68
N ARG A 89 6.55 10.30 9.04
CA ARG A 89 6.88 9.52 10.25
C ARG A 89 8.27 8.89 10.13
N SER A 90 8.66 8.40 8.95
CA SER A 90 10.00 7.82 8.74
C SER A 90 11.12 8.84 8.89
N ILE A 91 10.86 10.10 8.50
CA ILE A 91 11.81 11.21 8.69
C ILE A 91 11.93 11.57 10.17
N ALA A 92 10.85 11.47 10.93
CA ALA A 92 10.87 11.71 12.39
C ALA A 92 11.50 10.55 13.16
N GLY A 93 11.39 9.30 12.68
CA GLY A 93 11.96 8.12 13.32
C GLY A 93 11.95 6.89 12.41
N ALA A 94 13.13 6.45 11.96
CA ALA A 94 13.27 5.38 10.98
C ALA A 94 13.22 3.95 11.56
N ALA A 95 13.39 3.78 12.88
CA ALA A 95 13.62 2.46 13.48
C ALA A 95 12.48 1.46 13.22
N GLU A 96 11.22 1.90 13.36
CA GLU A 96 10.06 1.03 13.12
C GLU A 96 9.94 0.62 11.64
N PHE A 97 10.34 1.52 10.73
CA PHE A 97 10.38 1.22 9.29
C PHE A 97 11.41 0.16 8.94
N VAL A 98 12.61 0.25 9.52
CA VAL A 98 13.65 -0.78 9.36
C VAL A 98 13.18 -2.10 9.96
N THR A 99 12.60 -2.08 11.15
CA THR A 99 12.08 -3.29 11.80
C THR A 99 11.00 -3.95 10.95
N SER A 100 9.96 -3.24 10.55
CA SER A 100 8.86 -3.83 9.80
C SER A 100 9.24 -4.17 8.35
N ASN A 101 9.87 -3.22 7.63
CA ASN A 101 10.04 -3.34 6.19
C ASN A 101 11.32 -4.10 5.78
N VAL A 102 12.29 -4.28 6.69
CA VAL A 102 13.52 -5.04 6.43
C VAL A 102 13.53 -6.31 7.26
N THR A 103 13.57 -6.18 8.61
CA THR A 103 13.64 -7.36 9.48
C THR A 103 12.39 -8.22 9.39
N GLY A 104 11.20 -7.61 9.39
CA GLY A 104 9.94 -8.35 9.25
C GLY A 104 9.85 -9.11 7.91
N VAL A 105 10.29 -8.49 6.81
CA VAL A 105 10.35 -9.17 5.50
C VAL A 105 11.33 -10.34 5.54
N GLN A 106 12.51 -10.18 6.16
CA GLN A 106 13.48 -11.27 6.31
C GLN A 106 12.89 -12.43 7.11
N VAL A 107 12.26 -12.15 8.26
CA VAL A 107 11.67 -13.18 9.14
C VAL A 107 10.52 -13.91 8.44
N LEU A 108 9.68 -13.17 7.67
CA LEU A 108 8.61 -13.76 6.87
C LEU A 108 9.15 -14.69 5.77
N LEU A 109 10.18 -14.25 5.02
CA LEU A 109 10.81 -15.06 3.98
C LEU A 109 11.47 -16.32 4.53
N ASP A 110 12.14 -16.23 5.68
CA ASP A 110 12.65 -17.38 6.42
C ASP A 110 11.55 -18.36 6.83
N GLY A 111 10.44 -17.82 7.29
CA GLY A 111 9.24 -18.60 7.62
C GLY A 111 8.67 -19.32 6.40
N CYS A 112 8.51 -18.59 5.28
CA CYS A 112 8.03 -19.14 4.01
C CYS A 112 8.95 -20.26 3.49
N LEU A 113 10.26 -20.05 3.55
CA LEU A 113 11.26 -21.06 3.17
C LEU A 113 11.10 -22.33 4.01
N ARG A 114 11.04 -22.20 5.32
CA ARG A 114 10.89 -23.34 6.24
C ARG A 114 9.57 -24.08 6.09
N ALA A 115 8.48 -23.34 5.87
CA ALA A 115 7.15 -23.91 5.66
C ALA A 115 6.94 -24.49 4.25
N GLY A 116 7.88 -24.24 3.33
CA GLY A 116 7.76 -24.68 1.93
C GLY A 116 6.61 -23.99 1.20
N ILE A 117 6.38 -22.70 1.46
CA ILE A 117 5.29 -21.93 0.82
C ILE A 117 5.49 -21.89 -0.69
N PRO A 118 4.53 -22.40 -1.49
CA PRO A 118 4.69 -22.51 -2.95
C PRO A 118 4.79 -21.16 -3.67
N ARG A 119 4.17 -20.09 -3.10
CA ARG A 119 4.08 -18.79 -3.76
C ARG A 119 4.09 -17.63 -2.76
N VAL A 120 4.91 -16.62 -3.03
CA VAL A 120 4.96 -15.38 -2.24
C VAL A 120 4.88 -14.18 -3.17
N VAL A 121 4.02 -13.19 -2.84
CA VAL A 121 4.02 -11.87 -3.48
C VAL A 121 4.36 -10.83 -2.43
N HIS A 122 5.45 -10.10 -2.64
CA HIS A 122 5.86 -8.98 -1.80
C HIS A 122 5.43 -7.65 -2.41
N VAL A 123 4.57 -6.92 -1.71
CA VAL A 123 4.05 -5.63 -2.19
C VAL A 123 4.99 -4.50 -1.76
N SER A 124 5.52 -3.78 -2.74
CA SER A 124 6.46 -2.68 -2.59
C SER A 124 5.92 -1.38 -3.21
N THR A 125 6.78 -0.42 -3.52
CA THR A 125 6.44 0.94 -3.95
C THR A 125 7.41 1.42 -5.02
N ASP A 126 6.96 2.33 -5.88
CA ASP A 126 7.77 3.08 -6.85
C ASP A 126 8.82 3.98 -6.18
N GLU A 127 8.57 4.41 -4.95
CA GLU A 127 9.49 5.28 -4.19
C GLU A 127 10.89 4.68 -4.01
N VAL A 128 11.04 3.36 -4.18
CA VAL A 128 12.34 2.69 -4.12
C VAL A 128 13.28 3.09 -5.27
N TYR A 129 12.74 3.58 -6.39
CA TYR A 129 13.53 4.03 -7.53
C TYR A 129 14.08 5.46 -7.38
N GLY A 130 13.49 6.26 -6.49
CA GLY A 130 13.78 7.68 -6.38
C GLY A 130 13.13 8.52 -7.48
N SER A 131 13.55 9.79 -7.58
CA SER A 131 12.93 10.77 -8.47
C SER A 131 13.43 10.64 -9.91
N ILE A 132 12.53 10.83 -10.89
CA ILE A 132 12.84 10.83 -12.33
C ILE A 132 12.35 12.11 -12.98
N ALA A 133 13.24 12.81 -13.71
CA ALA A 133 12.89 14.08 -14.36
C ALA A 133 12.06 13.88 -15.64
N SER A 134 12.32 12.81 -16.40
CA SER A 134 11.62 12.47 -17.64
C SER A 134 11.68 10.97 -17.90
N GLY A 135 10.75 10.46 -18.69
CA GLY A 135 10.58 9.01 -18.90
C GLY A 135 9.96 8.32 -17.69
N SER A 136 10.10 7.00 -17.62
CA SER A 136 9.52 6.16 -16.56
C SER A 136 10.50 5.07 -16.14
N TRP A 137 10.48 4.69 -14.87
CA TRP A 137 11.32 3.62 -14.36
C TRP A 137 10.80 2.25 -14.80
N THR A 138 11.66 1.47 -15.43
CA THR A 138 11.41 0.03 -15.67
C THR A 138 11.83 -0.77 -14.45
N GLU A 139 11.43 -2.04 -14.38
CA GLU A 139 11.78 -2.96 -13.29
C GLU A 139 13.29 -3.22 -13.17
N ALA A 140 14.05 -2.99 -14.25
CA ALA A 140 15.51 -3.14 -14.27
C ALA A 140 16.27 -1.91 -13.77
N ALA A 141 15.58 -0.81 -13.46
CA ALA A 141 16.22 0.41 -12.97
C ALA A 141 16.87 0.20 -11.60
N PRO A 142 17.98 0.89 -11.32
CA PRO A 142 18.62 0.85 -10.01
C PRO A 142 17.69 1.47 -8.95
N LEU A 143 17.87 1.03 -7.70
CA LEU A 143 17.16 1.61 -6.54
C LEU A 143 17.97 2.80 -6.00
N ASP A 144 17.34 3.97 -5.89
CA ASP A 144 17.96 5.21 -5.38
C ASP A 144 16.98 6.00 -4.48
N PRO A 145 16.53 5.38 -3.38
CA PRO A 145 15.49 5.93 -2.51
C PRO A 145 15.97 7.17 -1.72
N ASN A 146 15.12 8.20 -1.61
CA ASN A 146 15.44 9.47 -0.95
C ASN A 146 14.87 9.62 0.47
N SER A 147 14.02 8.71 0.93
CA SER A 147 13.46 8.74 2.29
C SER A 147 13.83 7.49 3.10
N PRO A 148 13.83 7.55 4.44
CA PRO A 148 14.03 6.36 5.27
C PRO A 148 12.98 5.27 5.02
N TYR A 149 11.73 5.64 4.72
CA TYR A 149 10.67 4.72 4.32
C TYR A 149 11.04 3.98 3.03
N SER A 150 11.33 4.73 1.95
CA SER A 150 11.64 4.14 0.65
C SER A 150 12.94 3.32 0.69
N ALA A 151 13.93 3.75 1.49
CA ALA A 151 15.16 2.97 1.72
C ALA A 151 14.87 1.64 2.44
N ALA A 152 14.00 1.65 3.46
CA ALA A 152 13.60 0.43 4.16
C ALA A 152 12.80 -0.52 3.23
N LYS A 153 11.91 0.01 2.38
CA LYS A 153 11.20 -0.79 1.37
C LYS A 153 12.16 -1.40 0.35
N ALA A 154 13.13 -0.62 -0.14
CA ALA A 154 14.19 -1.11 -1.03
C ALA A 154 15.01 -2.24 -0.37
N GLY A 155 15.29 -2.13 0.94
CA GLY A 155 15.95 -3.19 1.71
C GLY A 155 15.15 -4.49 1.72
N GLY A 156 13.82 -4.41 1.90
CA GLY A 156 12.91 -5.56 1.80
C GLY A 156 12.91 -6.19 0.42
N ASP A 157 12.85 -5.38 -0.64
CA ASP A 157 12.92 -5.84 -2.04
C ASP A 157 14.22 -6.61 -2.32
N LEU A 158 15.36 -6.05 -1.89
CA LEU A 158 16.66 -6.68 -2.09
C LEU A 158 16.78 -8.02 -1.34
N LEU A 159 16.21 -8.11 -0.13
CA LEU A 159 16.11 -9.39 0.59
C LEU A 159 15.24 -10.39 -0.17
N ALA A 160 14.07 -10.01 -0.66
CA ALA A 160 13.19 -10.90 -1.41
C ALA A 160 13.90 -11.44 -2.67
N LEU A 161 14.58 -10.59 -3.43
CA LEU A 161 15.39 -11.00 -4.58
C LEU A 161 16.56 -11.94 -4.20
N ALA A 162 17.22 -11.66 -3.06
CA ALA A 162 18.30 -12.52 -2.56
C ALA A 162 17.75 -13.91 -2.19
N TYR A 163 16.62 -13.99 -1.48
CA TYR A 163 15.99 -15.26 -1.11
C TYR A 163 15.55 -16.08 -2.33
N ALA A 164 15.03 -15.43 -3.38
CA ALA A 164 14.73 -16.09 -4.63
C ALA A 164 15.98 -16.71 -5.25
N ARG A 165 17.10 -15.96 -5.32
CA ARG A 165 18.35 -16.39 -5.97
C ARG A 165 19.13 -17.42 -5.16
N THR A 166 19.18 -17.27 -3.82
CA THR A 166 20.03 -18.10 -2.95
C THR A 166 19.33 -19.33 -2.41
N HIS A 167 18.03 -19.23 -2.17
CA HIS A 167 17.25 -20.28 -1.52
C HIS A 167 16.13 -20.84 -2.42
N GLY A 168 15.92 -20.27 -3.61
CA GLY A 168 14.85 -20.71 -4.52
C GLY A 168 13.44 -20.41 -4.02
N VAL A 169 13.27 -19.45 -3.10
CA VAL A 169 11.93 -19.02 -2.66
C VAL A 169 11.19 -18.43 -3.86
N ASN A 170 9.99 -18.97 -4.13
CA ASN A 170 9.15 -18.47 -5.21
C ASN A 170 8.47 -17.15 -4.79
N VAL A 171 9.25 -16.06 -4.74
CA VAL A 171 8.77 -14.73 -4.43
C VAL A 171 8.83 -13.84 -5.67
N SER A 172 7.72 -13.13 -5.95
CA SER A 172 7.66 -12.00 -6.88
C SER A 172 7.43 -10.71 -6.11
N ILE A 173 7.90 -9.59 -6.66
CA ILE A 173 7.74 -8.27 -6.07
C ILE A 173 6.85 -7.43 -6.97
N THR A 174 5.91 -6.67 -6.38
CA THR A 174 5.17 -5.63 -7.08
C THR A 174 5.61 -4.26 -6.58
N ARG A 175 5.83 -3.29 -7.49
CA ARG A 175 6.10 -1.89 -7.16
C ARG A 175 5.00 -1.03 -7.75
N CYS A 176 4.25 -0.34 -6.90
CA CYS A 176 3.11 0.44 -7.36
C CYS A 176 3.32 1.94 -7.14
N CYS A 177 2.63 2.73 -7.96
CA CYS A 177 2.46 4.16 -7.79
C CYS A 177 1.50 4.51 -6.65
N ASN A 178 1.12 5.79 -6.50
CA ASN A 178 0.28 6.26 -5.41
C ASN A 178 -1.15 5.68 -5.49
N ASN A 179 -1.54 4.96 -4.46
CA ASN A 179 -2.87 4.38 -4.34
C ASN A 179 -3.88 5.34 -3.71
N TYR A 180 -5.14 5.23 -4.14
CA TYR A 180 -6.27 5.92 -3.52
C TYR A 180 -7.53 5.05 -3.56
N GLY A 181 -8.51 5.39 -2.72
CA GLY A 181 -9.80 4.70 -2.67
C GLY A 181 -10.44 4.70 -1.28
N PRO A 182 -11.58 4.00 -1.12
CA PRO A 182 -12.24 3.77 0.16
C PRO A 182 -11.33 3.10 1.20
N TYR A 183 -11.53 3.41 2.49
CA TYR A 183 -10.76 2.84 3.61
C TYR A 183 -9.28 3.25 3.67
N GLN A 184 -8.80 4.21 2.87
CA GLN A 184 -7.45 4.73 3.02
C GLN A 184 -7.37 5.61 4.27
N TYR A 185 -6.34 5.37 5.12
CA TYR A 185 -6.16 6.08 6.38
C TYR A 185 -6.05 7.60 6.15
N PRO A 186 -6.78 8.44 6.93
CA PRO A 186 -6.94 9.87 6.66
C PRO A 186 -5.70 10.75 6.97
N GLU A 187 -4.50 10.19 6.92
CA GLU A 187 -3.22 10.93 6.89
C GLU A 187 -2.66 11.10 5.46
N LYS A 188 -3.17 10.31 4.50
CA LYS A 188 -2.77 10.39 3.08
C LYS A 188 -3.53 11.52 2.38
N VAL A 189 -2.91 12.13 1.36
CA VAL A 189 -3.38 13.40 0.77
C VAL A 189 -4.85 13.40 0.36
N ILE A 190 -5.33 12.39 -0.37
CA ILE A 190 -6.72 12.36 -0.83
C ILE A 190 -7.70 12.26 0.34
N PRO A 191 -7.63 11.26 1.24
CA PRO A 191 -8.56 11.21 2.36
C PRO A 191 -8.38 12.35 3.37
N LEU A 192 -7.15 12.85 3.60
CA LEU A 192 -6.90 14.00 4.45
C LEU A 192 -7.63 15.25 3.93
N PHE A 193 -7.49 15.53 2.62
CA PHE A 193 -8.12 16.67 2.01
C PHE A 193 -9.66 16.52 2.00
N ALA A 194 -10.14 15.36 1.57
CA ALA A 194 -11.56 15.07 1.56
C ALA A 194 -12.21 15.27 2.95
N THR A 195 -11.65 14.63 3.98
CA THR A 195 -12.21 14.70 5.34
C THR A 195 -12.10 16.10 5.96
N ASN A 196 -11.00 16.82 5.71
CA ASN A 196 -10.87 18.21 6.14
C ASN A 196 -11.91 19.11 5.47
N LEU A 197 -12.08 19.01 4.16
CA LEU A 197 -13.06 19.83 3.41
C LEU A 197 -14.49 19.49 3.83
N LEU A 198 -14.81 18.24 4.07
CA LEU A 198 -16.10 17.79 4.61
C LEU A 198 -16.40 18.39 6.01
N ASP A 199 -15.36 18.70 6.78
CA ASP A 199 -15.44 19.35 8.07
C ASP A 199 -15.33 20.89 7.99
N GLY A 200 -15.23 21.48 6.79
CA GLY A 200 -15.00 22.91 6.60
C GLY A 200 -13.61 23.39 7.05
N LYS A 201 -12.64 22.49 7.14
CA LYS A 201 -11.26 22.77 7.54
C LYS A 201 -10.37 22.97 6.31
N PRO A 202 -9.30 23.82 6.42
CA PRO A 202 -8.36 24.03 5.33
C PRO A 202 -7.50 22.78 5.08
N VAL A 203 -6.92 22.72 3.87
CA VAL A 203 -6.02 21.65 3.41
C VAL A 203 -4.61 22.18 3.15
N PRO A 204 -3.56 21.46 3.60
CA PRO A 204 -2.19 21.89 3.42
C PRO A 204 -1.65 21.56 2.04
N LEU A 205 -1.07 22.52 1.31
CA LEU A 205 -0.33 22.28 0.09
C LEU A 205 1.16 22.48 0.33
N TYR A 206 1.95 21.41 0.16
CA TYR A 206 3.39 21.40 0.38
C TYR A 206 4.15 22.16 -0.74
N GLY A 207 5.04 23.06 -0.35
CA GLY A 207 5.94 23.78 -1.25
C GLY A 207 5.21 24.54 -2.37
N ASP A 208 5.64 24.35 -3.61
CA ASP A 208 5.02 24.94 -4.80
C ASP A 208 3.84 24.12 -5.38
N GLY A 209 3.61 22.91 -4.84
CA GLY A 209 2.58 21.99 -5.28
C GLY A 209 2.84 21.33 -6.64
N LEU A 210 4.07 21.44 -7.18
CA LEU A 210 4.41 20.93 -8.50
C LEU A 210 5.10 19.56 -8.48
N ASN A 211 5.11 18.85 -7.34
CA ASN A 211 5.54 17.47 -7.28
C ASN A 211 4.51 16.59 -7.98
N VAL A 212 4.97 15.73 -8.89
CA VAL A 212 4.12 14.90 -9.75
C VAL A 212 4.09 13.47 -9.23
N ARG A 213 2.89 12.87 -9.26
CA ARG A 213 2.64 11.46 -8.88
C ARG A 213 1.72 10.81 -9.90
N SER A 214 1.98 9.56 -10.18
CA SER A 214 0.99 8.70 -10.82
C SER A 214 0.00 8.17 -9.80
N TRP A 215 -1.25 8.01 -10.20
CA TRP A 215 -2.35 7.61 -9.31
C TRP A 215 -3.05 6.37 -9.82
N ILE A 216 -3.30 5.42 -8.91
CA ILE A 216 -4.00 4.19 -9.20
C ILE A 216 -5.11 3.94 -8.18
N HIS A 217 -6.30 3.57 -8.66
CA HIS A 217 -7.35 3.10 -7.76
C HIS A 217 -6.95 1.78 -7.10
N VAL A 218 -7.26 1.63 -5.83
CA VAL A 218 -6.86 0.45 -5.04
C VAL A 218 -7.35 -0.87 -5.64
N ASP A 219 -8.49 -0.87 -6.33
CA ASP A 219 -9.02 -2.06 -7.03
C ASP A 219 -8.11 -2.47 -8.20
N ASP A 220 -7.60 -1.50 -8.96
CA ASP A 220 -6.68 -1.75 -10.07
C ASP A 220 -5.35 -2.28 -9.57
N HIS A 221 -4.83 -1.70 -8.48
CA HIS A 221 -3.63 -2.23 -7.85
C HIS A 221 -3.82 -3.68 -7.39
N CYS A 222 -4.95 -3.98 -6.73
CA CYS A 222 -5.24 -5.35 -6.28
C CYS A 222 -5.40 -6.33 -7.47
N ARG A 223 -5.95 -5.89 -8.61
CA ARG A 223 -5.97 -6.70 -9.85
C ARG A 223 -4.56 -6.99 -10.39
N GLY A 224 -3.69 -6.00 -10.37
CA GLY A 224 -2.28 -6.20 -10.74
C GLY A 224 -1.57 -7.20 -9.82
N ILE A 225 -1.79 -7.10 -8.51
CA ILE A 225 -1.24 -8.06 -7.53
C ILE A 225 -1.79 -9.48 -7.79
N GLN A 226 -3.09 -9.61 -8.07
CA GLN A 226 -3.70 -10.90 -8.38
C GLN A 226 -3.09 -11.52 -9.63
N LEU A 227 -2.88 -10.74 -10.68
CA LEU A 227 -2.23 -11.21 -11.92
C LEU A 227 -0.79 -11.69 -11.65
N VAL A 228 -0.05 -10.98 -10.78
CA VAL A 228 1.28 -11.41 -10.36
C VAL A 228 1.21 -12.65 -9.48
N LEU A 229 0.22 -12.82 -8.61
CA LEU A 229 0.02 -14.07 -7.86
C LEU A 229 -0.16 -15.27 -8.80
N GLU A 230 -0.92 -15.11 -9.87
CA GLU A 230 -1.24 -16.17 -10.82
C GLU A 230 -0.08 -16.51 -11.76
N HIS A 231 0.59 -15.51 -12.29
CA HIS A 231 1.49 -15.66 -13.43
C HIS A 231 2.91 -15.10 -13.21
N GLY A 232 3.17 -14.49 -12.07
CA GLY A 232 4.48 -13.89 -11.80
C GLY A 232 5.57 -14.97 -11.68
N GLU A 233 6.77 -14.63 -12.16
CA GLU A 233 7.96 -15.51 -12.12
C GLU A 233 8.76 -15.31 -10.83
N PRO A 234 9.37 -16.36 -10.29
CA PRO A 234 10.22 -16.26 -9.10
C PRO A 234 11.37 -15.26 -9.30
N GLY A 235 11.59 -14.41 -8.32
CA GLY A 235 12.68 -13.42 -8.34
C GLY A 235 12.50 -12.29 -9.34
N ARG A 236 11.27 -12.08 -9.84
CA ARG A 236 10.95 -11.02 -10.79
C ARG A 236 10.18 -9.89 -10.12
N VAL A 237 10.44 -8.68 -10.57
CA VAL A 237 9.74 -7.46 -10.18
C VAL A 237 8.71 -7.12 -11.25
N TYR A 238 7.59 -6.53 -10.83
CA TYR A 238 6.51 -6.05 -11.69
C TYR A 238 6.08 -4.66 -11.24
N ASN A 239 6.22 -3.67 -12.11
CA ASN A 239 5.66 -2.35 -11.89
C ASN A 239 4.15 -2.38 -12.11
N ILE A 240 3.40 -1.66 -11.28
CA ILE A 240 1.95 -1.51 -11.39
C ILE A 240 1.66 -0.01 -11.36
N ASP A 241 1.21 0.53 -12.49
CA ASP A 241 0.94 1.96 -12.63
C ASP A 241 -0.53 2.22 -13.00
N GLY A 242 -0.97 3.45 -12.73
CA GLY A 242 -2.21 4.02 -13.27
C GLY A 242 -1.92 4.80 -14.55
N ASP A 243 -2.96 5.35 -15.17
CA ASP A 243 -2.80 6.11 -16.42
C ASP A 243 -2.69 7.63 -16.17
N ASP A 244 -2.83 8.10 -14.92
CA ASP A 244 -2.97 9.51 -14.59
C ASP A 244 -1.78 10.02 -13.76
N GLU A 245 -0.92 10.84 -14.36
CA GLU A 245 0.08 11.63 -13.66
C GLU A 245 -0.46 13.03 -13.34
N LEU A 246 -0.45 13.41 -12.07
CA LEU A 246 -0.91 14.73 -11.61
C LEU A 246 0.11 15.37 -10.69
N SER A 247 0.30 16.68 -10.84
CA SER A 247 0.94 17.48 -9.80
C SER A 247 0.04 17.57 -8.56
N ASN A 248 0.64 17.79 -7.39
CA ASN A 248 -0.13 18.01 -6.17
C ASN A 248 -1.13 19.17 -6.31
N ARG A 249 -0.82 20.17 -7.13
CA ARG A 249 -1.71 21.30 -7.43
C ARG A 249 -2.92 20.88 -8.26
N GLU A 250 -2.72 20.06 -9.29
CA GLU A 250 -3.81 19.51 -10.12
C GLU A 250 -4.69 18.55 -9.31
N LEU A 251 -4.07 17.68 -8.51
CA LEU A 251 -4.79 16.83 -7.58
C LEU A 251 -5.64 17.64 -6.59
N THR A 252 -5.05 18.71 -6.01
CA THR A 252 -5.78 19.61 -5.10
C THR A 252 -6.98 20.25 -5.80
N ALA A 253 -6.81 20.73 -7.04
CA ALA A 253 -7.91 21.31 -7.83
C ALA A 253 -9.03 20.29 -8.05
N ALA A 254 -8.70 19.06 -8.44
CA ALA A 254 -9.68 18.00 -8.63
C ALA A 254 -10.46 17.66 -7.33
N ILE A 255 -9.78 17.59 -6.18
CA ILE A 255 -10.42 17.33 -4.90
C ILE A 255 -11.35 18.51 -4.52
N LEU A 256 -10.90 19.77 -4.69
CA LEU A 256 -11.71 20.96 -4.42
C LEU A 256 -12.99 20.97 -5.28
N GLU A 257 -12.88 20.64 -6.57
CA GLU A 257 -14.02 20.56 -7.48
C GLU A 257 -15.05 19.53 -7.01
N VAL A 258 -14.62 18.30 -6.70
CA VAL A 258 -15.52 17.25 -6.21
C VAL A 258 -16.16 17.63 -4.88
N CYS A 259 -15.43 18.30 -3.97
CA CYS A 259 -15.95 18.75 -2.68
C CYS A 259 -16.79 20.05 -2.76
N GLY A 260 -16.89 20.70 -3.93
CA GLY A 260 -17.55 22.02 -4.07
C GLY A 260 -16.86 23.12 -3.27
N ALA A 261 -15.54 23.02 -3.07
CA ALA A 261 -14.73 23.96 -2.30
C ALA A 261 -13.89 24.87 -3.23
N SER A 262 -13.38 25.98 -2.66
CA SER A 262 -12.54 26.93 -3.41
C SER A 262 -11.07 26.89 -2.92
N TRP A 263 -10.19 27.54 -3.68
CA TRP A 263 -8.77 27.67 -3.33
C TRP A 263 -8.53 28.45 -2.02
N ASP A 264 -9.51 29.17 -1.50
CA ASP A 264 -9.42 29.85 -0.20
C ASP A 264 -9.27 28.85 0.98
N MET A 265 -9.63 27.59 0.73
CA MET A 265 -9.42 26.49 1.67
C MET A 265 -8.01 25.91 1.64
N VAL A 266 -7.14 26.35 0.74
CA VAL A 266 -5.78 25.81 0.59
C VAL A 266 -4.77 26.69 1.33
N VAL A 267 -4.04 26.07 2.26
CA VAL A 267 -2.99 26.75 3.03
C VAL A 267 -1.61 26.25 2.56
N PRO A 268 -0.76 27.12 1.99
CA PRO A 268 0.61 26.77 1.68
C PRO A 268 1.39 26.43 2.95
N VAL A 269 2.12 25.32 2.93
CA VAL A 269 2.99 24.89 4.04
C VAL A 269 4.40 24.61 3.53
N THR A 270 5.38 24.65 4.45
CA THR A 270 6.78 24.33 4.13
C THR A 270 6.89 22.92 3.55
N ASP A 271 7.66 22.78 2.49
CA ASP A 271 7.88 21.48 1.88
C ASP A 271 8.67 20.54 2.80
N ARG A 272 8.43 19.24 2.67
CA ARG A 272 9.14 18.22 3.44
C ARG A 272 10.56 18.01 2.90
N LYS A 273 11.47 17.56 3.77
CA LYS A 273 12.84 17.20 3.37
C LYS A 273 12.83 15.94 2.49
N GLY A 274 13.68 15.93 1.45
CA GLY A 274 13.79 14.77 0.56
C GLY A 274 12.52 14.49 -0.25
N HIS A 275 11.74 15.53 -0.57
CA HIS A 275 10.51 15.39 -1.34
C HIS A 275 10.83 15.19 -2.83
N ASP A 276 10.68 13.97 -3.29
CA ASP A 276 10.88 13.61 -4.69
C ASP A 276 10.00 14.43 -5.63
N ARG A 277 10.59 14.93 -6.72
CA ARG A 277 9.88 15.81 -7.64
C ARG A 277 8.87 15.08 -8.51
N ARG A 278 9.22 13.89 -9.01
CA ARG A 278 8.34 13.10 -9.86
C ARG A 278 8.63 11.61 -9.71
N TYR A 279 7.57 10.81 -9.64
CA TYR A 279 7.59 9.37 -9.83
C TYR A 279 6.83 9.02 -11.10
N SER A 280 7.35 8.04 -11.84
CA SER A 280 6.68 7.49 -13.00
C SER A 280 7.21 6.07 -13.25
N LEU A 281 6.31 5.14 -13.51
CA LEU A 281 6.62 3.74 -13.76
C LEU A 281 6.33 3.36 -15.21
N ASP A 282 7.15 2.48 -15.76
CA ASP A 282 6.84 1.73 -16.96
C ASP A 282 6.29 0.36 -16.50
N ASP A 283 5.01 0.11 -16.72
CA ASP A 283 4.30 -1.12 -16.38
C ASP A 283 4.03 -2.00 -17.63
N SER A 284 4.73 -1.74 -18.73
CA SER A 284 4.56 -2.46 -20.00
C SER A 284 4.72 -3.97 -19.85
N LEU A 285 5.57 -4.44 -18.92
CA LEU A 285 5.71 -5.84 -18.58
C LEU A 285 4.39 -6.43 -18.07
N LEU A 286 3.77 -5.81 -17.08
CA LEU A 286 2.51 -6.29 -16.51
C LEU A 286 1.37 -6.17 -17.53
N ARG A 287 1.34 -5.09 -18.33
CA ARG A 287 0.38 -4.92 -19.43
C ARG A 287 0.51 -6.03 -20.48
N SER A 288 1.71 -6.49 -20.78
CA SER A 288 1.93 -7.64 -21.67
C SER A 288 1.32 -8.96 -21.17
N MET A 289 1.06 -9.05 -19.85
CA MET A 289 0.39 -10.18 -19.21
C MET A 289 -1.15 -10.01 -19.17
N GLY A 290 -1.69 -8.91 -19.70
CA GLY A 290 -3.13 -8.63 -19.76
C GLY A 290 -3.63 -7.64 -18.71
N TYR A 291 -2.76 -7.00 -17.94
CA TYR A 291 -3.16 -5.94 -17.01
C TYR A 291 -3.63 -4.69 -17.76
N ALA A 292 -4.70 -4.07 -17.28
CA ALA A 292 -5.13 -2.74 -17.65
C ALA A 292 -5.90 -2.10 -16.47
N PRO A 293 -5.60 -0.85 -16.08
CA PRO A 293 -6.44 -0.09 -15.17
C PRO A 293 -7.87 0.00 -15.71
N GLN A 294 -8.86 -0.13 -14.83
CA GLN A 294 -10.28 -0.13 -15.20
C GLN A 294 -11.06 1.05 -14.60
N VAL A 295 -10.49 1.70 -13.58
CA VAL A 295 -11.14 2.81 -12.89
C VAL A 295 -10.52 4.13 -13.34
N PRO A 296 -11.20 4.94 -14.18
CA PRO A 296 -10.73 6.27 -14.54
C PRO A 296 -10.53 7.14 -13.28
N PHE A 297 -9.45 7.92 -13.23
CA PHE A 297 -9.10 8.68 -12.03
C PHE A 297 -10.23 9.58 -11.53
N GLY A 298 -10.87 10.34 -12.42
CA GLY A 298 -11.95 11.25 -12.04
C GLY A 298 -13.14 10.54 -11.41
N ASP A 299 -13.55 9.39 -11.96
CA ASP A 299 -14.66 8.59 -11.43
C ASP A 299 -14.29 7.96 -10.08
N GLY A 300 -13.09 7.39 -10.00
CA GLY A 300 -12.57 6.80 -8.77
C GLY A 300 -12.37 7.83 -7.64
N LEU A 301 -11.85 9.03 -7.97
CA LEU A 301 -11.70 10.11 -7.00
C LEU A 301 -13.05 10.56 -6.44
N LYS A 302 -14.03 10.76 -7.32
CA LYS A 302 -15.39 11.13 -6.92
C LYS A 302 -15.99 10.06 -6.01
N ALA A 303 -15.94 8.80 -6.42
CA ALA A 303 -16.46 7.68 -5.63
C ALA A 303 -15.76 7.57 -4.25
N ALA A 304 -14.44 7.76 -4.19
CA ALA A 304 -13.70 7.76 -2.94
C ALA A 304 -14.14 8.90 -2.01
N ILE A 305 -14.28 10.14 -2.51
CA ILE A 305 -14.74 11.27 -1.71
C ILE A 305 -16.19 11.07 -1.23
N GLU A 306 -17.08 10.60 -2.09
CA GLU A 306 -18.46 10.26 -1.72
C GLU A 306 -18.49 9.16 -0.64
N TRP A 307 -17.59 8.19 -0.71
CA TRP A 307 -17.46 7.18 0.34
C TRP A 307 -17.09 7.83 1.69
N TYR A 308 -16.10 8.73 1.75
CA TYR A 308 -15.76 9.46 3.00
C TYR A 308 -16.95 10.29 3.50
N ALA A 309 -17.69 10.93 2.63
CA ALA A 309 -18.89 11.68 3.03
C ALA A 309 -19.97 10.79 3.68
N GLY A 310 -20.14 9.56 3.16
CA GLY A 310 -21.11 8.60 3.66
C GLY A 310 -20.65 7.74 4.85
N ASN A 311 -19.36 7.74 5.18
CA ASN A 311 -18.78 6.85 6.20
C ASN A 311 -18.02 7.62 7.29
N ARG A 312 -18.64 8.68 7.83
CA ARG A 312 -18.04 9.51 8.89
C ARG A 312 -17.68 8.70 10.13
N ASP A 313 -18.53 7.77 10.54
CA ASP A 313 -18.32 6.91 11.71
C ASP A 313 -17.04 6.07 11.60
N TRP A 314 -16.57 5.78 10.37
CA TRP A 314 -15.34 5.06 10.15
C TRP A 314 -14.09 5.94 10.33
N TRP A 315 -14.08 7.17 9.79
CA TRP A 315 -12.88 8.00 9.78
C TRP A 315 -12.80 9.05 10.90
N GLU A 316 -13.90 9.55 11.44
CA GLU A 316 -13.86 10.54 12.54
C GLU A 316 -13.10 10.05 13.78
N PRO A 317 -13.22 8.79 14.23
CA PRO A 317 -12.40 8.26 15.31
C PRO A 317 -10.90 8.25 15.02
N LEU A 318 -10.50 8.14 13.74
CA LEU A 318 -9.11 8.08 13.30
C LEU A 318 -8.43 9.46 13.31
N HIS A 319 -9.20 10.55 13.27
CA HIS A 319 -8.69 11.93 13.40
C HIS A 319 -8.42 12.37 14.85
N ARG A 320 -8.80 11.57 15.83
CA ARG A 320 -8.47 11.91 17.22
C ARG A 320 -6.96 11.75 17.43
N PRO A 321 -6.28 12.78 18.02
CA PRO A 321 -4.89 12.59 18.39
C PRO A 321 -4.79 11.36 19.30
N ALA A 322 -3.84 10.48 19.00
CA ALA A 322 -3.54 9.34 19.88
C ALA A 322 -3.35 9.88 21.31
N PRO A 323 -3.94 9.24 22.34
CA PRO A 323 -3.73 9.66 23.71
C PRO A 323 -2.21 9.71 23.96
N PRO A 324 -1.71 10.75 24.68
CA PRO A 324 -0.29 10.87 24.95
C PRO A 324 0.19 9.57 25.59
N VAL A 325 1.22 8.96 24.99
CA VAL A 325 1.91 7.82 25.61
C VAL A 325 2.37 8.30 26.98
N ARG A 326 1.79 7.76 28.05
CA ARG A 326 2.26 8.03 29.39
C ARG A 326 3.69 7.52 29.44
N ALA A 327 4.65 8.45 29.60
CA ALA A 327 6.00 8.10 29.91
C ALA A 327 5.95 7.20 31.15
N GLY A 328 6.40 5.95 31.00
CA GLY A 328 6.45 5.00 32.09
C GLY A 328 7.34 5.56 33.18
N SER A 329 6.79 5.64 34.40
CA SER A 329 7.52 5.87 35.64
C SER A 329 8.45 4.72 35.94
#